data_f312768084a30b06f01f8d4d30d1570d
#
_entry.id   f312768084a30b06f01f8d4d30d1570d
#
_cell.length_a   1.000
_cell.length_b   1.000
_cell.length_c   1.000
_cell.angle_alpha   90.00
_cell.angle_beta   90.00
_cell.angle_gamma   90.00
#
_symmetry.space_group_name_H-M   'P 1'
#
loop_
_entity.id
_entity.type
_entity.pdbx_description
1 polymer ?
#
loop_
_entity_poly.entity_id
_entity_poly.type
_entity_poly.pdbx_seq_one_letter_code
_entity_poly.pdbx_strand_id
1 'polypeptide(L)'
;MKKNIALVLSSGGARGCAHIGAIKVLDRNGYKITSVAGTSMGALVGGIYATGQLQQFEEWISSLDIKEVLRLTDFSISKKGLLKGKKIIDKIKQIVPERDIEDLSVPFCAVATDIIGETEAVFTEGNLYEAIRASISIPTVFQPVKIGNRYFVDGGLTNPIPVNRVKRNKDDLLVVVNVSSPVTYEKKSIEAEKLSDNKYSEQIKLIKEKLNNLIPT
;
A
#
# COMPACT_ATOMS: atom_id res chain seq x y z
N MET A 1 -4.28 -18.23 -25.16
CA MET A 1 -5.09 -18.47 -23.93
C MET A 1 -4.66 -17.47 -22.87
N LYS A 2 -5.61 -16.76 -22.22
CA LYS A 2 -5.29 -15.91 -21.07
C LYS A 2 -4.80 -16.81 -19.94
N LYS A 3 -3.63 -16.50 -19.36
CA LYS A 3 -3.12 -17.24 -18.20
C LYS A 3 -3.70 -16.62 -16.93
N ASN A 4 -4.38 -17.43 -16.14
CA ASN A 4 -4.87 -17.00 -14.83
C ASN A 4 -3.72 -16.88 -13.85
N ILE A 5 -3.78 -15.86 -12.98
CA ILE A 5 -2.78 -15.66 -11.92
C ILE A 5 -3.46 -15.36 -10.59
N ALA A 6 -2.91 -15.94 -9.52
CA ALA A 6 -3.12 -15.52 -8.14
C ALA A 6 -1.98 -14.55 -7.78
N LEU A 7 -2.33 -13.30 -7.45
CA LEU A 7 -1.37 -12.21 -7.27
C LEU A 7 -1.11 -11.93 -5.80
N VAL A 8 0.16 -11.84 -5.43
CA VAL A 8 0.59 -11.45 -4.09
C VAL A 8 1.36 -10.14 -4.16
N LEU A 9 0.95 -9.17 -3.36
CA LEU A 9 1.54 -7.83 -3.28
C LEU A 9 2.17 -7.63 -1.90
N SER A 10 3.48 -7.44 -1.87
CA SER A 10 4.23 -7.27 -0.63
C SER A 10 3.93 -5.95 0.08
N SER A 11 4.29 -5.88 1.34
CA SER A 11 4.51 -4.60 2.02
C SER A 11 5.64 -3.82 1.34
N GLY A 12 5.74 -2.51 1.61
CA GLY A 12 6.84 -1.72 1.01
C GLY A 12 6.76 -0.22 1.23
N GLY A 13 5.80 0.28 2.00
CA GLY A 13 5.60 1.71 2.21
C GLY A 13 5.45 2.45 0.86
N ALA A 14 6.12 3.58 0.68
CA ALA A 14 6.04 4.37 -0.54
C ALA A 14 6.45 3.59 -1.81
N ARG A 15 7.35 2.61 -1.70
CA ARG A 15 7.75 1.75 -2.83
C ARG A 15 6.60 0.92 -3.37
N GLY A 16 5.55 0.70 -2.57
CA GLY A 16 4.37 -0.05 -2.97
C GLY A 16 3.56 0.59 -4.10
N CYS A 17 3.77 1.87 -4.44
CA CYS A 17 3.20 2.45 -5.66
C CYS A 17 3.65 1.69 -6.92
N ALA A 18 4.79 1.00 -6.90
CA ALA A 18 5.25 0.15 -8.00
C ALA A 18 4.30 -1.04 -8.29
N HIS A 19 3.48 -1.45 -7.33
CA HIS A 19 2.46 -2.48 -7.54
C HIS A 19 1.46 -2.09 -8.64
N ILE A 20 1.12 -0.79 -8.77
CA ILE A 20 0.24 -0.28 -9.83
C ILE A 20 0.83 -0.61 -11.21
N GLY A 21 2.11 -0.28 -11.40
CA GLY A 21 2.82 -0.57 -12.65
C GLY A 21 2.89 -2.07 -12.95
N ALA A 22 3.18 -2.90 -11.94
CA ALA A 22 3.23 -4.34 -12.09
C ALA A 22 1.87 -4.93 -12.52
N ILE A 23 0.77 -4.52 -11.89
CA ILE A 23 -0.59 -4.94 -12.27
C ILE A 23 -0.89 -4.55 -13.72
N LYS A 24 -0.60 -3.30 -14.11
CA LYS A 24 -0.82 -2.82 -15.49
C LYS A 24 -0.02 -3.61 -16.53
N VAL A 25 1.21 -3.99 -16.21
CA VAL A 25 2.03 -4.82 -17.11
C VAL A 25 1.43 -6.22 -17.23
N LEU A 26 0.97 -6.82 -16.15
CA LEU A 26 0.31 -8.13 -16.19
C LEU A 26 -0.97 -8.09 -17.04
N ASP A 27 -1.84 -7.10 -16.83
CA ASP A 27 -3.07 -6.94 -17.59
C ASP A 27 -2.80 -6.72 -19.09
N ARG A 28 -1.82 -5.85 -19.44
CA ARG A 28 -1.41 -5.59 -20.84
C ARG A 28 -0.85 -6.83 -21.55
N ASN A 29 -0.21 -7.72 -20.80
CA ASN A 29 0.31 -8.99 -21.34
C ASN A 29 -0.73 -10.11 -21.34
N GLY A 30 -2.01 -9.78 -21.09
CA GLY A 30 -3.12 -10.72 -21.20
C GLY A 30 -3.24 -11.72 -20.05
N TYR A 31 -2.59 -11.46 -18.91
CA TYR A 31 -2.84 -12.24 -17.70
C TYR A 31 -4.18 -11.82 -17.08
N LYS A 32 -4.89 -12.80 -16.53
CA LYS A 32 -6.12 -12.56 -15.79
C LYS A 32 -5.84 -12.75 -14.28
N ILE A 33 -5.89 -11.68 -13.53
CA ILE A 33 -5.77 -11.76 -12.07
C ILE A 33 -7.08 -12.32 -11.51
N THR A 34 -7.02 -13.50 -10.91
CA THR A 34 -8.17 -14.24 -10.38
C THR A 34 -8.34 -14.07 -8.88
N SER A 35 -7.30 -13.62 -8.18
CA SER A 35 -7.32 -13.31 -6.75
C SER A 35 -6.13 -12.46 -6.37
N VAL A 36 -6.25 -11.71 -5.28
CA VAL A 36 -5.18 -10.85 -4.75
C VAL A 36 -5.04 -11.03 -3.25
N ALA A 37 -3.82 -11.18 -2.78
CA ALA A 37 -3.47 -11.03 -1.37
C ALA A 37 -2.45 -9.90 -1.20
N GLY A 38 -2.66 -9.05 -0.20
CA GLY A 38 -1.79 -7.89 0.00
C GLY A 38 -1.49 -7.59 1.46
N THR A 39 -0.32 -7.02 1.70
CA THR A 39 0.10 -6.51 3.01
C THR A 39 0.50 -5.05 2.89
N SER A 40 0.06 -4.20 3.82
CA SER A 40 0.40 -2.77 3.87
C SER A 40 0.02 -2.05 2.56
N MET A 41 0.97 -1.40 1.88
CA MET A 41 0.71 -0.79 0.58
C MET A 41 0.22 -1.81 -0.46
N GLY A 42 0.65 -3.07 -0.38
CA GLY A 42 0.13 -4.15 -1.22
C GLY A 42 -1.35 -4.43 -0.98
N ALA A 43 -1.83 -4.31 0.27
CA ALA A 43 -3.25 -4.42 0.59
C ALA A 43 -4.04 -3.22 0.05
N LEU A 44 -3.49 -2.00 0.15
CA LEU A 44 -4.12 -0.81 -0.41
C LEU A 44 -4.29 -0.92 -1.92
N VAL A 45 -3.20 -1.15 -2.65
CA VAL A 45 -3.22 -1.22 -4.13
C VAL A 45 -4.04 -2.42 -4.61
N GLY A 46 -3.87 -3.58 -3.96
CA GLY A 46 -4.60 -4.81 -4.30
C GLY A 46 -6.10 -4.71 -4.03
N GLY A 47 -6.49 -4.11 -2.91
CA GLY A 47 -7.89 -3.87 -2.58
C GLY A 47 -8.55 -2.91 -3.57
N ILE A 48 -7.88 -1.81 -3.93
CA ILE A 48 -8.39 -0.88 -4.94
C ILE A 48 -8.47 -1.54 -6.32
N TYR A 49 -7.48 -2.35 -6.71
CA TYR A 49 -7.56 -3.13 -7.94
C TYR A 49 -8.80 -4.03 -7.95
N ALA A 50 -9.07 -4.72 -6.85
CA ALA A 50 -10.22 -5.62 -6.73
C ALA A 50 -11.58 -4.91 -6.83
N THR A 51 -11.64 -3.59 -6.57
CA THR A 51 -12.85 -2.77 -6.85
C THR A 51 -13.03 -2.42 -8.32
N GLY A 52 -12.01 -2.64 -9.18
CA GLY A 52 -11.99 -2.22 -10.58
C GLY A 52 -11.63 -0.74 -10.81
N GLN A 53 -11.15 -0.03 -9.79
CA GLN A 53 -10.92 1.43 -9.85
C GLN A 53 -9.45 1.82 -9.71
N LEU A 54 -8.54 0.93 -10.11
CA LEU A 54 -7.09 1.17 -10.02
C LEU A 54 -6.65 2.39 -10.83
N GLN A 55 -7.28 2.64 -11.99
CA GLN A 55 -6.93 3.76 -12.86
C GLN A 55 -7.22 5.11 -12.18
N GLN A 56 -8.40 5.27 -11.60
CA GLN A 56 -8.79 6.49 -10.90
C GLN A 56 -7.87 6.77 -9.70
N PHE A 57 -7.49 5.72 -9.00
CA PHE A 57 -6.54 5.81 -7.90
C PHE A 57 -5.14 6.20 -8.40
N GLU A 58 -4.66 5.64 -9.51
CA GLU A 58 -3.38 5.99 -10.12
C GLU A 58 -3.34 7.46 -10.54
N GLU A 59 -4.39 7.93 -11.20
CA GLU A 59 -4.51 9.33 -11.63
C GLU A 59 -4.43 10.27 -10.43
N TRP A 60 -5.16 9.94 -9.36
CA TRP A 60 -5.13 10.74 -8.14
C TRP A 60 -3.75 10.71 -7.47
N ILE A 61 -3.15 9.54 -7.23
CA ILE A 61 -1.87 9.45 -6.50
C ILE A 61 -0.74 10.10 -7.29
N SER A 62 -0.82 10.08 -8.63
CA SER A 62 0.14 10.72 -9.53
C SER A 62 -0.01 12.24 -9.58
N SER A 63 -1.19 12.77 -9.22
CA SER A 63 -1.44 14.21 -9.16
C SER A 63 -0.96 14.86 -7.87
N LEU A 64 -0.67 14.07 -6.82
CA LEU A 64 -0.28 14.58 -5.51
C LEU A 64 1.09 15.24 -5.56
N ASP A 65 1.18 16.48 -5.11
CA ASP A 65 2.45 17.13 -4.82
C ASP A 65 2.90 16.83 -3.37
N ILE A 66 4.15 17.17 -3.04
CA ILE A 66 4.71 16.97 -1.70
C ILE A 66 3.89 17.67 -0.61
N LYS A 67 3.31 18.84 -0.92
CA LYS A 67 2.52 19.60 0.05
C LYS A 67 1.20 18.90 0.33
N GLU A 68 0.57 18.31 -0.70
CA GLU A 68 -0.66 17.54 -0.56
C GLU A 68 -0.41 16.24 0.21
N VAL A 69 0.68 15.53 -0.09
CA VAL A 69 1.09 14.35 0.68
C VAL A 69 1.28 14.71 2.15
N LEU A 70 1.96 15.82 2.46
CA LEU A 70 2.13 16.30 3.83
C LEU A 70 0.81 16.69 4.49
N ARG A 71 -0.14 17.27 3.76
CA ARG A 71 -1.49 17.58 4.30
C ARG A 71 -2.31 16.32 4.58
N LEU A 72 -2.18 15.29 3.75
CA LEU A 72 -2.88 14.03 3.89
C LEU A 72 -2.32 13.19 5.04
N THR A 73 -1.04 13.29 5.33
CA THR A 73 -0.40 12.57 6.44
C THR A 73 -0.82 13.08 7.83
N ASP A 74 -1.74 14.05 7.88
CA ASP A 74 -2.40 14.53 9.10
C ASP A 74 -1.45 14.69 10.30
N PHE A 75 -0.62 15.76 10.23
CA PHE A 75 0.23 16.17 11.36
C PHE A 75 -0.59 16.66 12.58
N SER A 76 -1.89 16.39 12.64
CA SER A 76 -2.61 16.49 13.90
C SER A 76 -2.07 15.41 14.83
N ILE A 77 -0.91 15.73 15.41
CA ILE A 77 -0.24 14.94 16.44
C ILE A 77 -1.29 14.69 17.52
N SER A 78 -1.74 13.44 17.64
CA SER A 78 -2.51 13.05 18.82
C SER A 78 -1.65 13.36 20.05
N LYS A 79 -2.25 13.46 21.24
CA LYS A 79 -1.49 13.59 22.51
C LYS A 79 -0.38 12.54 22.67
N LYS A 80 -0.30 11.54 21.79
CA LYS A 80 0.70 10.46 21.75
C LYS A 80 1.66 10.52 20.53
N GLY A 81 1.65 11.60 19.74
CA GLY A 81 2.60 11.77 18.62
C GLY A 81 2.32 10.96 17.36
N LEU A 82 1.19 10.20 17.28
CA LEU A 82 0.90 9.29 16.16
C LEU A 82 -0.15 9.87 15.19
N LEU A 83 0.02 9.62 13.90
CA LEU A 83 -0.92 10.03 12.85
C LEU A 83 -2.19 9.17 12.89
N LYS A 84 -3.35 9.79 12.69
CA LYS A 84 -4.60 9.04 12.62
C LYS A 84 -4.80 8.32 11.27
N GLY A 85 -4.19 8.80 10.20
CA GLY A 85 -4.33 8.25 8.83
C GLY A 85 -5.75 8.32 8.25
N LYS A 86 -6.67 9.00 8.95
CA LYS A 86 -8.07 9.09 8.54
C LYS A 86 -8.23 9.90 7.24
N LYS A 87 -7.53 11.03 7.11
CA LYS A 87 -7.64 11.92 5.94
C LYS A 87 -7.28 11.22 4.63
N ILE A 88 -6.26 10.35 4.66
CA ILE A 88 -5.87 9.57 3.47
C ILE A 88 -7.01 8.65 3.06
N ILE A 89 -7.56 7.89 4.01
CA ILE A 89 -8.67 6.98 3.74
C ILE A 89 -9.92 7.74 3.29
N ASP A 90 -10.29 8.83 3.96
CA ASP A 90 -11.44 9.65 3.59
C ASP A 90 -11.29 10.22 2.15
N LYS A 91 -10.05 10.56 1.76
CA LYS A 91 -9.78 11.02 0.39
C LYS A 91 -9.89 9.89 -0.63
N ILE A 92 -9.37 8.70 -0.30
CA ILE A 92 -9.49 7.53 -1.18
C ILE A 92 -10.96 7.12 -1.33
N LYS A 93 -11.77 7.17 -0.29
CA LYS A 93 -13.22 6.90 -0.33
C LYS A 93 -14.01 7.82 -1.28
N GLN A 94 -13.52 9.04 -1.52
CA GLN A 94 -14.13 9.96 -2.49
C GLN A 94 -13.89 9.52 -3.95
N ILE A 95 -12.83 8.74 -4.18
CA ILE A 95 -12.40 8.28 -5.51
C ILE A 95 -12.90 6.85 -5.76
N VAL A 96 -12.77 6.01 -4.74
CA VAL A 96 -13.14 4.59 -4.77
C VAL A 96 -14.25 4.38 -3.72
N PRO A 97 -15.50 4.14 -4.13
CA PRO A 97 -16.61 3.94 -3.21
C PRO A 97 -16.38 2.81 -2.23
N GLU A 98 -16.95 2.95 -1.03
CA GLU A 98 -16.88 1.94 0.02
C GLU A 98 -17.60 0.66 -0.41
N ARG A 99 -16.99 -0.49 -0.12
CA ARG A 99 -17.52 -1.83 -0.41
C ARG A 99 -17.07 -2.79 0.67
N ASP A 100 -17.79 -3.89 0.80
CA ASP A 100 -17.33 -5.04 1.58
C ASP A 100 -16.45 -5.94 0.71
N ILE A 101 -15.50 -6.65 1.34
CA ILE A 101 -14.48 -7.45 0.64
C ILE A 101 -15.13 -8.58 -0.16
N GLU A 102 -16.17 -9.20 0.38
CA GLU A 102 -16.91 -10.28 -0.26
C GLU A 102 -17.66 -9.86 -1.52
N ASP A 103 -17.96 -8.55 -1.66
CA ASP A 103 -18.63 -7.97 -2.83
C ASP A 103 -17.66 -7.52 -3.94
N LEU A 104 -16.38 -7.72 -3.76
CA LEU A 104 -15.38 -7.34 -4.75
C LEU A 104 -15.40 -8.25 -5.96
N SER A 105 -15.17 -7.69 -7.15
CA SER A 105 -15.15 -8.45 -8.41
C SER A 105 -14.00 -9.46 -8.51
N VAL A 106 -12.93 -9.25 -7.74
CA VAL A 106 -11.78 -10.14 -7.62
C VAL A 106 -11.62 -10.52 -6.15
N PRO A 107 -11.60 -11.82 -5.80
CA PRO A 107 -11.30 -12.29 -4.46
C PRO A 107 -10.06 -11.62 -3.89
N PHE A 108 -10.19 -11.03 -2.71
CA PHE A 108 -9.14 -10.24 -2.09
C PHE A 108 -8.96 -10.61 -0.61
N CYS A 109 -7.73 -10.52 -0.12
CA CYS A 109 -7.48 -10.48 1.30
C CYS A 109 -6.42 -9.45 1.67
N ALA A 110 -6.61 -8.80 2.81
CA ALA A 110 -5.64 -7.92 3.45
C ALA A 110 -5.06 -8.58 4.70
N VAL A 111 -3.75 -8.44 4.89
CA VAL A 111 -3.06 -8.95 6.07
C VAL A 111 -2.70 -7.80 7.00
N ALA A 112 -3.07 -7.95 8.28
CA ALA A 112 -2.66 -7.08 9.37
C ALA A 112 -2.07 -7.91 10.52
N THR A 113 -1.60 -7.23 11.56
CA THR A 113 -1.11 -7.87 12.80
C THR A 113 -2.01 -7.49 13.97
N ASP A 114 -2.57 -8.47 14.65
CA ASP A 114 -3.23 -8.27 15.94
C ASP A 114 -2.18 -8.15 17.04
N ILE A 115 -2.10 -6.96 17.66
CA ILE A 115 -1.05 -6.69 18.66
C ILE A 115 -1.37 -7.29 20.04
N ILE A 116 -2.62 -7.67 20.32
CA ILE A 116 -2.99 -8.30 21.58
C ILE A 116 -2.80 -9.81 21.48
N GLY A 117 -3.25 -10.39 20.37
CA GLY A 117 -3.08 -11.82 20.10
C GLY A 117 -1.69 -12.20 19.61
N GLU A 118 -0.83 -11.22 19.27
CA GLU A 118 0.52 -11.42 18.70
C GLU A 118 0.49 -12.32 17.46
N THR A 119 -0.58 -12.21 16.67
CA THR A 119 -0.84 -13.08 15.53
C THR A 119 -1.14 -12.32 14.25
N GLU A 120 -0.95 -13.00 13.13
CA GLU A 120 -1.44 -12.53 11.84
C GLU A 120 -2.98 -12.48 11.85
N ALA A 121 -3.51 -11.41 11.30
CA ALA A 121 -4.94 -11.24 11.04
C ALA A 121 -5.17 -11.11 9.53
N VAL A 122 -6.07 -11.94 9.00
CA VAL A 122 -6.42 -11.97 7.57
C VAL A 122 -7.86 -11.53 7.41
N PHE A 123 -8.07 -10.46 6.66
CA PHE A 123 -9.40 -9.93 6.34
C PHE A 123 -9.81 -10.43 4.95
N THR A 124 -10.82 -11.27 4.89
CA THR A 124 -11.42 -11.83 3.66
C THR A 124 -12.88 -11.43 3.50
N GLU A 125 -13.42 -10.72 4.48
CA GLU A 125 -14.81 -10.24 4.54
C GLU A 125 -14.88 -8.95 5.35
N GLY A 126 -16.02 -8.26 5.29
CA GLY A 126 -16.27 -7.00 5.97
C GLY A 126 -15.71 -5.80 5.24
N ASN A 127 -15.70 -4.65 5.90
CA ASN A 127 -15.40 -3.38 5.25
C ASN A 127 -13.97 -3.29 4.71
N LEU A 128 -13.84 -3.07 3.40
CA LEU A 128 -12.56 -2.99 2.70
C LEU A 128 -11.63 -1.93 3.30
N TYR A 129 -12.16 -0.77 3.65
CA TYR A 129 -11.33 0.32 4.17
C TYR A 129 -10.87 0.11 5.62
N GLU A 130 -11.67 -0.60 6.42
CA GLU A 130 -11.22 -1.03 7.76
C GLU A 130 -10.06 -2.02 7.65
N ALA A 131 -10.17 -2.99 6.75
CA ALA A 131 -9.12 -3.97 6.49
C ALA A 131 -7.84 -3.31 5.96
N ILE A 132 -7.97 -2.43 4.96
CA ILE A 132 -6.83 -1.64 4.42
C ILE A 132 -6.22 -0.80 5.54
N ARG A 133 -7.05 -0.07 6.30
CA ARG A 133 -6.57 0.81 7.37
C ARG A 133 -5.83 0.03 8.47
N ALA A 134 -6.30 -1.17 8.82
CA ALA A 134 -5.58 -2.06 9.73
C ALA A 134 -4.21 -2.45 9.14
N SER A 135 -4.21 -2.88 7.87
CA SER A 135 -3.02 -3.37 7.17
C SER A 135 -1.92 -2.31 6.98
N ILE A 136 -2.28 -1.01 6.83
CA ILE A 136 -1.32 0.09 6.63
C ILE A 136 -0.95 0.84 7.92
N SER A 137 -1.35 0.35 9.10
CA SER A 137 -1.11 1.02 10.39
C SER A 137 0.30 0.78 10.90
N ILE A 138 1.29 1.36 10.23
CA ILE A 138 2.71 1.24 10.61
C ILE A 138 2.91 1.71 12.05
N PRO A 139 3.44 0.84 12.96
CA PRO A 139 3.76 1.23 14.32
C PRO A 139 4.68 2.46 14.35
N THR A 140 4.55 3.27 15.37
CA THR A 140 5.25 4.56 15.57
C THR A 140 4.84 5.68 14.60
N VAL A 141 4.26 5.35 13.45
CA VAL A 141 3.74 6.34 12.47
C VAL A 141 2.24 6.54 12.65
N PHE A 142 1.48 5.45 12.62
CA PHE A 142 0.01 5.49 12.71
C PHE A 142 -0.49 4.89 14.03
N GLN A 143 -1.66 5.39 14.45
CA GLN A 143 -2.39 4.77 15.57
C GLN A 143 -2.87 3.37 15.16
N PRO A 144 -2.80 2.38 16.08
CA PRO A 144 -3.45 1.10 15.88
C PRO A 144 -4.93 1.27 15.59
N VAL A 145 -5.47 0.41 14.74
CA VAL A 145 -6.89 0.39 14.41
C VAL A 145 -7.63 -0.55 15.35
N LYS A 146 -8.68 -0.05 15.97
CA LYS A 146 -9.57 -0.88 16.78
C LYS A 146 -10.75 -1.36 15.94
N ILE A 147 -10.89 -2.68 15.80
CA ILE A 147 -12.05 -3.34 15.17
C ILE A 147 -12.59 -4.33 16.20
N GLY A 148 -13.83 -4.11 16.64
CA GLY A 148 -14.40 -4.85 17.76
C GLY A 148 -13.55 -4.67 19.04
N ASN A 149 -13.12 -5.76 19.62
CA ASN A 149 -12.27 -5.78 20.83
C ASN A 149 -10.78 -5.99 20.54
N ARG A 150 -10.38 -5.99 19.26
CA ARG A 150 -8.99 -6.23 18.81
C ARG A 150 -8.35 -4.94 18.32
N TYR A 151 -7.02 -4.88 18.41
CA TYR A 151 -6.22 -3.77 17.89
C TYR A 151 -5.25 -4.28 16.85
N PHE A 152 -5.25 -3.61 15.69
CA PHE A 152 -4.47 -4.01 14.53
C PHE A 152 -3.43 -2.96 14.16
N VAL A 153 -2.29 -3.46 13.72
CA VAL A 153 -1.21 -2.69 13.12
C VAL A 153 -0.78 -3.33 11.80
N ASP A 154 0.17 -2.69 11.11
CA ASP A 154 0.65 -3.12 9.80
C ASP A 154 1.01 -4.61 9.76
N GLY A 155 0.53 -5.29 8.74
CA GLY A 155 0.75 -6.72 8.54
C GLY A 155 2.19 -7.08 8.20
N GLY A 156 3.02 -6.09 7.84
CA GLY A 156 4.44 -6.30 7.58
C GLY A 156 5.24 -6.82 8.77
N LEU A 157 4.68 -6.74 9.99
CA LEU A 157 5.30 -7.33 11.18
C LEU A 157 5.21 -8.86 11.23
N THR A 158 4.12 -9.44 10.71
CA THR A 158 3.88 -10.88 10.78
C THR A 158 4.02 -11.57 9.43
N ASN A 159 3.52 -10.94 8.35
CA ASN A 159 3.55 -11.54 7.02
C ASN A 159 3.71 -10.45 5.93
N PRO A 160 4.93 -9.99 5.67
CA PRO A 160 5.19 -8.93 4.70
C PRO A 160 4.93 -9.34 3.24
N ILE A 161 4.88 -10.64 2.95
CA ILE A 161 4.62 -11.20 1.60
C ILE A 161 3.63 -12.35 1.76
N PRO A 162 2.30 -12.11 1.69
CA PRO A 162 1.28 -13.05 2.11
C PRO A 162 1.01 -14.17 1.08
N VAL A 163 2.04 -14.90 0.68
CA VAL A 163 1.98 -15.99 -0.31
C VAL A 163 1.02 -17.10 0.11
N ASN A 164 0.98 -17.39 1.41
CA ASN A 164 0.15 -18.42 2.02
C ASN A 164 -1.31 -18.00 2.23
N ARG A 165 -1.68 -16.76 1.82
CA ARG A 165 -3.04 -16.21 2.03
C ARG A 165 -3.80 -15.95 0.75
N VAL A 166 -3.14 -15.96 -0.41
CA VAL A 166 -3.83 -15.77 -1.68
C VAL A 166 -4.69 -16.98 -2.03
N LYS A 167 -5.95 -16.74 -2.38
CA LYS A 167 -6.82 -17.79 -2.91
C LYS A 167 -6.30 -18.22 -4.29
N ARG A 168 -5.94 -19.48 -4.45
CA ARG A 168 -5.36 -19.99 -5.69
C ARG A 168 -6.10 -21.20 -6.19
N ASN A 169 -6.55 -21.17 -7.44
CA ASN A 169 -7.05 -22.36 -8.12
C ASN A 169 -5.86 -23.19 -8.64
N LYS A 170 -6.12 -24.48 -8.93
CA LYS A 170 -5.07 -25.45 -9.27
C LYS A 170 -4.20 -25.01 -10.46
N ASP A 171 -4.81 -24.36 -11.45
CA ASP A 171 -4.14 -23.97 -12.72
C ASP A 171 -3.69 -22.50 -12.72
N ASP A 172 -3.90 -21.75 -11.64
CA ASP A 172 -3.45 -20.37 -11.54
C ASP A 172 -1.94 -20.33 -11.32
N LEU A 173 -1.26 -19.47 -12.06
CA LEU A 173 0.14 -19.13 -11.74
C LEU A 173 0.18 -18.29 -10.48
N LEU A 174 1.12 -18.59 -9.58
CA LEU A 174 1.39 -17.73 -8.44
C LEU A 174 2.39 -16.65 -8.86
N VAL A 175 1.94 -15.40 -8.81
CA VAL A 175 2.80 -14.24 -9.11
C VAL A 175 2.97 -13.40 -7.85
N VAL A 176 4.22 -13.13 -7.49
CA VAL A 176 4.57 -12.35 -6.30
C VAL A 176 5.30 -11.08 -6.73
N VAL A 177 4.79 -9.93 -6.36
CA VAL A 177 5.46 -8.63 -6.54
C VAL A 177 6.05 -8.21 -5.20
N ASN A 178 7.38 -8.33 -5.08
CA ASN A 178 8.12 -7.94 -3.88
C ASN A 178 8.87 -6.62 -4.13
N VAL A 179 8.36 -5.52 -3.61
CA VAL A 179 8.97 -4.17 -3.75
C VAL A 179 9.98 -3.86 -2.63
N SER A 180 10.19 -4.79 -1.71
CA SER A 180 11.15 -4.67 -0.60
C SER A 180 12.41 -5.53 -0.80
N SER A 181 12.50 -6.24 -1.93
CA SER A 181 13.70 -7.03 -2.24
C SER A 181 14.94 -6.15 -2.31
N PRO A 182 16.06 -6.55 -1.73
CA PRO A 182 17.35 -5.88 -1.91
C PRO A 182 17.80 -6.09 -3.36
N VAL A 183 17.49 -5.13 -4.22
CA VAL A 183 18.04 -5.09 -5.57
C VAL A 183 19.28 -4.21 -5.52
N THR A 184 20.43 -4.77 -5.91
CA THR A 184 21.64 -3.96 -6.17
C THR A 184 21.30 -3.02 -7.34
N TYR A 185 21.16 -1.73 -7.04
CA TYR A 185 20.93 -0.71 -8.05
C TYR A 185 22.22 -0.53 -8.85
N GLU A 186 22.35 -1.24 -9.95
CA GLU A 186 23.32 -0.86 -10.98
C GLU A 186 22.81 0.43 -11.62
N LYS A 187 23.49 1.53 -11.31
CA LYS A 187 23.24 2.84 -11.91
C LYS A 187 23.57 2.72 -13.40
N LYS A 188 22.61 2.23 -14.22
CA LYS A 188 22.70 2.45 -15.66
C LYS A 188 22.75 3.95 -15.84
N SER A 189 23.79 4.44 -16.46
CA SER A 189 23.91 5.83 -16.91
C SER A 189 22.77 6.09 -17.89
N ILE A 190 21.61 6.46 -17.35
CA ILE A 190 20.60 7.16 -18.12
C ILE A 190 21.27 8.51 -18.35
N GLU A 191 21.69 8.78 -19.58
CA GLU A 191 21.98 10.14 -20.00
C GLU A 191 20.75 10.96 -19.63
N ALA A 192 20.88 11.71 -18.56
CA ALA A 192 19.83 12.55 -18.05
C ALA A 192 19.54 13.60 -19.13
N GLU A 193 18.44 13.45 -19.84
CA GLU A 193 17.79 14.63 -20.37
C GLU A 193 17.68 15.61 -19.20
N LYS A 194 18.34 16.76 -19.35
CA LYS A 194 18.41 17.84 -18.38
C LYS A 194 17.00 18.38 -18.08
N LEU A 195 16.23 17.64 -17.30
CA LEU A 195 15.10 18.18 -16.59
C LEU A 195 15.66 19.02 -15.46
N SER A 196 15.35 20.31 -15.49
CA SER A 196 15.82 21.38 -14.64
C SER A 196 15.98 20.98 -13.16
N ASP A 197 17.20 20.64 -12.78
CA ASP A 197 17.62 20.05 -11.51
C ASP A 197 17.52 20.97 -10.29
N ASN A 198 17.14 22.24 -10.49
CA ASN A 198 17.28 23.25 -9.44
C ASN A 198 16.14 23.25 -8.40
N LYS A 199 14.94 22.79 -8.77
CA LYS A 199 13.77 22.89 -7.88
C LYS A 199 13.63 21.70 -6.92
N TYR A 200 14.09 20.53 -7.33
CA TYR A 200 14.05 19.31 -6.51
C TYR A 200 15.21 19.22 -5.52
N SER A 201 16.41 19.67 -5.90
CA SER A 201 17.58 19.66 -5.03
C SER A 201 17.42 20.61 -3.83
N GLU A 202 16.82 21.78 -4.02
CA GLU A 202 16.52 22.71 -2.93
C GLU A 202 15.45 22.15 -1.96
N GLN A 203 14.41 21.49 -2.49
CA GLN A 203 13.37 20.89 -1.65
C GLN A 203 13.89 19.73 -0.81
N ILE A 204 14.74 18.87 -1.38
CA ILE A 204 15.39 17.77 -0.65
C ILE A 204 16.34 18.32 0.43
N LYS A 205 17.05 19.39 0.15
CA LYS A 205 17.93 20.06 1.13
C LYS A 205 17.13 20.63 2.30
N LEU A 206 16.01 21.28 2.03
CA LEU A 206 15.11 21.81 3.06
C LEU A 206 14.47 20.71 3.95
N ILE A 207 14.15 19.56 3.34
CA ILE A 207 13.61 18.39 4.08
C ILE A 207 14.71 17.80 4.96
N LYS A 208 15.94 17.66 4.47
CA LYS A 208 17.08 17.16 5.25
C LYS A 208 17.41 18.08 6.43
N GLU A 209 17.42 19.40 6.22
CA GLU A 209 17.65 20.37 7.29
C GLU A 209 16.55 20.33 8.36
N LYS A 210 15.28 20.19 7.96
CA LYS A 210 14.17 20.03 8.92
C LYS A 210 14.22 18.71 9.68
N LEU A 211 14.64 17.61 9.04
CA LEU A 211 14.80 16.31 9.71
C LEU A 211 15.98 16.33 10.69
N ASN A 212 17.10 16.96 10.36
CA ASN A 212 18.25 17.08 11.25
C ASN A 212 17.95 17.95 12.49
N ASN A 213 17.03 18.91 12.38
CA ASN A 213 16.60 19.74 13.51
C ASN A 213 15.52 19.07 14.39
N LEU A 214 15.01 17.90 14.00
CA LEU A 214 14.00 17.13 14.74
C LEU A 214 14.59 15.94 15.51
N ILE A 215 15.86 15.63 15.30
CA ILE A 215 16.58 14.57 16.02
C ILE A 215 17.54 15.26 16.99
N PRO A 216 17.25 15.32 18.30
CA PRO A 216 18.25 15.73 19.28
C PRO A 216 19.37 14.69 19.32
N THR A 217 20.61 15.14 19.19
CA THR A 217 21.84 14.36 19.45
C THR A 217 21.90 13.88 20.89
#